data_3abf8787df3ba1cc55347bab72d62b35
#
_entry.id   3abf8787df3ba1cc55347bab72d62b35
#
_cell.length_a   1.000
_cell.length_b   1.000
_cell.length_c   1.000
_cell.angle_alpha   90.00
_cell.angle_beta   90.00
_cell.angle_gamma   90.00
#
_symmetry.space_group_name_H-M   'P 1'
#
loop_
_entity.id
_entity.type
_entity.pdbx_description
1 polymer ?
#
loop_
_entity_poly.entity_id
_entity_poly.type
_entity_poly.pdbx_seq_one_letter_code
_entity_poly.pdbx_strand_id
1 'polypeptide(L)'
;MTFEIQWDDRLPPLNLWNFSQRDKYLYNNQVANMELHHIRDITDPLVRIIKDDPVRPHIPLEQRINEAAEILILKAGEEILAATCMQWLNGVPESEEDLVSMSKDKEVAVFYTIWSYAPGAGATLLQQAAEWLKSEYKDLRGIVTLSPQTPMARRFHLKNGAKIRKENSSTINYEYYFKE
;
A
#
# COMPACT_ATOMS: atom_id res chain seq x y z
N MET A 1 2.86 5.02 -22.56
CA MET A 1 4.18 5.38 -22.03
C MET A 1 4.26 4.73 -20.65
N THR A 2 4.96 3.63 -20.56
CA THR A 2 5.16 2.87 -19.31
C THR A 2 6.26 3.59 -18.53
N PHE A 3 5.90 4.28 -17.46
CA PHE A 3 6.90 4.76 -16.52
C PHE A 3 7.30 3.57 -15.64
N GLU A 4 8.41 2.91 -15.96
CA GLU A 4 9.15 2.12 -15.00
C GLU A 4 9.65 3.08 -13.93
N ILE A 5 9.05 3.04 -12.75
CA ILE A 5 9.59 3.74 -11.58
C ILE A 5 10.82 2.93 -11.15
N GLN A 6 11.99 3.28 -11.68
CA GLN A 6 13.24 2.85 -11.12
C GLN A 6 13.40 3.57 -9.77
N TRP A 7 13.23 2.82 -8.70
CA TRP A 7 13.64 3.27 -7.38
C TRP A 7 15.16 3.42 -7.38
N ASP A 8 15.64 4.67 -7.49
CA ASP A 8 17.07 4.94 -7.40
C ASP A 8 17.51 4.84 -5.94
N ASP A 9 18.03 3.68 -5.55
CA ASP A 9 18.61 3.41 -4.23
C ASP A 9 19.81 4.33 -3.89
N ARG A 10 20.27 5.11 -4.86
CA ARG A 10 21.38 6.06 -4.73
C ARG A 10 20.95 7.43 -4.23
N LEU A 11 19.63 7.68 -4.16
CA LEU A 11 19.16 8.90 -3.54
C LEU A 11 19.34 8.77 -2.02
N PRO A 12 20.15 9.62 -1.41
CA PRO A 12 20.27 9.66 0.05
C PRO A 12 18.88 9.92 0.65
N PRO A 13 18.64 9.49 1.89
CA PRO A 13 17.41 9.85 2.58
C PRO A 13 17.25 11.36 2.40
N LEU A 14 16.06 11.79 1.96
CA LEU A 14 15.74 13.18 1.61
C LEU A 14 16.35 14.11 2.66
N ASN A 15 17.53 14.63 2.36
CA ASN A 15 18.22 15.56 3.23
C ASN A 15 17.58 16.91 2.99
N LEU A 16 16.58 17.25 3.80
CA LEU A 16 15.83 18.52 3.74
C LEU A 16 16.72 19.75 3.74
N TRP A 17 17.99 19.61 4.11
CA TRP A 17 18.98 20.68 4.12
C TRP A 17 19.38 21.17 2.72
N ASN A 18 19.22 20.34 1.68
CA ASN A 18 19.60 20.65 0.30
C ASN A 18 18.44 21.21 -0.55
N PHE A 19 17.25 21.34 0.03
CA PHE A 19 16.11 21.93 -0.68
C PHE A 19 16.14 23.45 -0.58
N SER A 20 15.80 24.13 -1.70
CA SER A 20 15.52 25.57 -1.66
C SER A 20 14.37 25.87 -0.71
N GLN A 21 14.25 27.11 -0.26
CA GLN A 21 13.12 27.54 0.59
C GLN A 21 11.76 27.30 -0.09
N ARG A 22 11.73 27.44 -1.42
CA ARG A 22 10.55 27.18 -2.25
C ARG A 22 10.20 25.69 -2.25
N ASP A 23 11.20 24.81 -2.41
CA ASP A 23 10.97 23.37 -2.44
C ASP A 23 10.50 22.85 -1.07
N LYS A 24 11.06 23.39 0.02
CA LYS A 24 10.59 23.12 1.38
C LYS A 24 9.15 23.55 1.60
N TYR A 25 8.78 24.72 1.08
CA TYR A 25 7.41 25.22 1.17
C TYR A 25 6.43 24.34 0.37
N LEU A 26 6.79 23.96 -0.84
CA LEU A 26 5.98 23.07 -1.68
C LEU A 26 5.85 21.67 -1.07
N TYR A 27 6.94 21.13 -0.54
CA TYR A 27 6.92 19.83 0.15
C TYR A 27 6.04 19.88 1.41
N ASN A 28 6.21 20.89 2.27
CA ASN A 28 5.40 21.03 3.47
C ASN A 28 3.92 21.24 3.16
N ASN A 29 3.58 21.99 2.11
CA ASN A 29 2.20 22.14 1.68
C ASN A 29 1.63 20.84 1.07
N GLN A 30 2.42 20.06 0.34
CA GLN A 30 2.02 18.75 -0.14
C GLN A 30 1.73 17.79 1.02
N VAL A 31 2.64 17.71 1.99
CA VAL A 31 2.47 16.87 3.18
C VAL A 31 1.25 17.30 4.01
N ALA A 32 1.04 18.61 4.19
CA ALA A 32 -0.10 19.15 4.94
C ALA A 32 -1.46 18.87 4.28
N ASN A 33 -1.48 18.65 2.97
CA ASN A 33 -2.70 18.41 2.19
C ASN A 33 -2.86 16.94 1.75
N MET A 34 -2.04 16.03 2.24
CA MET A 34 -2.17 14.61 1.95
C MET A 34 -3.37 14.01 2.68
N GLU A 35 -4.21 13.32 1.96
CA GLU A 35 -5.38 12.63 2.51
C GLU A 35 -5.45 11.19 2.01
N LEU A 36 -5.93 10.30 2.88
CA LEU A 36 -6.25 8.92 2.53
C LEU A 36 -7.65 8.89 1.93
N HIS A 37 -7.73 8.48 0.65
CA HIS A 37 -8.98 8.32 -0.07
C HIS A 37 -9.30 6.84 -0.28
N HIS A 38 -10.56 6.48 -0.03
CA HIS A 38 -11.07 5.11 -0.12
C HIS A 38 -11.90 4.93 -1.37
N ILE A 39 -11.52 4.02 -2.25
CA ILE A 39 -12.33 3.61 -3.39
C ILE A 39 -13.04 2.31 -3.02
N ARG A 40 -14.35 2.41 -2.79
CA ARG A 40 -15.25 1.31 -2.39
C ARG A 40 -16.34 1.02 -3.41
N ASP A 41 -16.39 1.81 -4.47
CA ASP A 41 -17.37 1.69 -5.54
C ASP A 41 -16.66 1.56 -6.89
N ILE A 42 -17.04 0.57 -7.66
CA ILE A 42 -16.49 0.32 -9.01
C ILE A 42 -16.78 1.46 -9.99
N THR A 43 -17.76 2.30 -9.69
CA THR A 43 -18.10 3.48 -10.51
C THR A 43 -17.26 4.72 -10.19
N ASP A 44 -16.43 4.68 -9.16
CA ASP A 44 -15.49 5.77 -8.85
C ASP A 44 -14.54 5.98 -10.03
N PRO A 45 -14.44 7.21 -10.58
CA PRO A 45 -13.58 7.49 -11.74
C PRO A 45 -12.10 7.21 -11.49
N LEU A 46 -11.66 7.15 -10.23
CA LEU A 46 -10.28 6.85 -9.86
C LEU A 46 -9.92 5.36 -9.98
N VAL A 47 -10.87 4.46 -10.18
CA VAL A 47 -10.60 3.02 -10.38
C VAL A 47 -9.66 2.77 -11.58
N ARG A 48 -9.58 3.71 -12.51
CA ARG A 48 -8.67 3.63 -13.67
C ARG A 48 -7.19 3.47 -13.29
N ILE A 49 -6.81 3.82 -12.06
CA ILE A 49 -5.41 3.69 -11.60
C ILE A 49 -4.92 2.24 -11.52
N ILE A 50 -5.82 1.25 -11.47
CA ILE A 50 -5.42 -0.16 -11.43
C ILE A 50 -4.61 -0.59 -12.67
N LYS A 51 -4.72 0.14 -13.78
CA LYS A 51 -3.91 -0.08 -14.98
C LYS A 51 -2.42 0.09 -14.73
N ASP A 52 -2.07 0.87 -13.71
CA ASP A 52 -0.69 1.19 -13.36
C ASP A 52 -0.11 0.21 -12.32
N ASP A 53 -0.89 -0.78 -11.87
CA ASP A 53 -0.42 -1.78 -10.91
C ASP A 53 0.73 -2.61 -11.51
N PRO A 54 1.97 -2.44 -11.01
CA PRO A 54 3.13 -3.14 -11.55
C PRO A 54 3.29 -4.56 -11.00
N VAL A 55 2.55 -4.91 -9.96
CA VAL A 55 2.73 -6.17 -9.22
C VAL A 55 1.73 -7.23 -9.67
N ARG A 56 0.45 -6.88 -9.72
CA ARG A 56 -0.64 -7.81 -10.05
C ARG A 56 -1.64 -7.23 -11.05
N PRO A 57 -1.19 -6.83 -12.25
CA PRO A 57 -2.06 -6.18 -13.25
C PRO A 57 -3.20 -7.09 -13.72
N HIS A 58 -3.08 -8.41 -13.54
CA HIS A 58 -4.05 -9.42 -13.95
C HIS A 58 -5.26 -9.55 -13.01
N ILE A 59 -5.20 -9.01 -11.79
CA ILE A 59 -6.34 -9.07 -10.85
C ILE A 59 -7.45 -8.12 -11.33
N PRO A 60 -8.67 -8.64 -11.60
CA PRO A 60 -9.76 -7.82 -12.11
C PRO A 60 -10.32 -6.87 -11.05
N LEU A 61 -11.03 -5.83 -11.50
CA LEU A 61 -11.57 -4.78 -10.66
C LEU A 61 -12.54 -5.33 -9.59
N GLU A 62 -13.34 -6.33 -9.93
CA GLU A 62 -14.33 -6.94 -9.04
C GLU A 62 -13.70 -7.65 -7.83
N GLN A 63 -12.45 -8.11 -7.98
CA GLN A 63 -11.68 -8.65 -6.85
C GLN A 63 -11.05 -7.54 -6.00
N ARG A 64 -10.84 -6.36 -6.57
CA ARG A 64 -10.21 -5.22 -5.86
C ARG A 64 -11.19 -4.38 -5.08
N ILE A 65 -12.45 -4.39 -5.48
CA ILE A 65 -13.53 -3.61 -4.85
C ILE A 65 -14.75 -4.50 -4.68
N ASN A 66 -15.06 -4.84 -3.43
CA ASN A 66 -16.22 -5.60 -3.02
C ASN A 66 -16.42 -5.41 -1.50
N GLU A 67 -17.33 -6.16 -0.88
CA GLU A 67 -17.62 -6.04 0.56
C GLU A 67 -16.40 -6.28 1.50
N ALA A 68 -15.37 -6.96 0.98
CA ALA A 68 -14.17 -7.32 1.74
C ALA A 68 -12.88 -6.77 1.12
N ALA A 69 -12.97 -5.89 0.13
CA ALA A 69 -11.81 -5.34 -0.56
C ALA A 69 -12.04 -3.91 -0.99
N GLU A 70 -11.01 -3.10 -0.90
CA GLU A 70 -11.02 -1.71 -1.34
C GLU A 70 -9.65 -1.27 -1.85
N ILE A 71 -9.62 -0.19 -2.61
CA ILE A 71 -8.39 0.47 -3.02
C ILE A 71 -8.21 1.72 -2.15
N LEU A 72 -7.03 1.87 -1.59
CA LEU A 72 -6.63 3.06 -0.83
C LEU A 72 -5.68 3.91 -1.67
N ILE A 73 -5.95 5.19 -1.73
CA ILE A 73 -5.13 6.16 -2.46
C ILE A 73 -4.66 7.25 -1.52
N LEU A 74 -3.40 7.61 -1.63
CA LEU A 74 -2.87 8.84 -1.04
C LEU A 74 -2.98 9.95 -2.08
N LYS A 75 -3.71 11.01 -1.76
CA LYS A 75 -3.91 12.20 -2.60
C LYS A 75 -3.35 13.45 -1.95
N ALA A 76 -2.93 14.38 -2.79
CA ALA A 76 -2.68 15.78 -2.42
C ALA A 76 -3.50 16.67 -3.39
N GLY A 77 -4.67 17.15 -2.95
CA GLY A 77 -5.64 17.78 -3.83
C GLY A 77 -6.13 16.80 -4.91
N GLU A 78 -5.97 17.15 -6.17
CA GLU A 78 -6.34 16.29 -7.31
C GLU A 78 -5.22 15.32 -7.73
N GLU A 79 -4.03 15.46 -7.16
CA GLU A 79 -2.89 14.63 -7.50
C GLU A 79 -2.90 13.33 -6.72
N ILE A 80 -2.76 12.19 -7.42
CA ILE A 80 -2.60 10.87 -6.83
C ILE A 80 -1.10 10.63 -6.62
N LEU A 81 -0.71 10.32 -5.39
CA LEU A 81 0.68 10.12 -5.00
C LEU A 81 1.06 8.66 -4.86
N ALA A 82 0.15 7.82 -4.39
CA ALA A 82 0.35 6.39 -4.24
C ALA A 82 -0.99 5.65 -4.17
N ALA A 83 -0.97 4.36 -4.42
CA ALA A 83 -2.13 3.48 -4.32
C ALA A 83 -1.75 2.11 -3.77
N THR A 84 -2.69 1.48 -3.08
CA THR A 84 -2.60 0.10 -2.61
C THR A 84 -3.95 -0.58 -2.69
N CYS A 85 -3.96 -1.88 -2.96
CA CYS A 85 -5.17 -2.69 -2.85
C CYS A 85 -5.13 -3.48 -1.55
N MET A 86 -6.23 -3.46 -0.83
CA MET A 86 -6.42 -4.12 0.45
C MET A 86 -7.54 -5.15 0.38
N GLN A 87 -7.31 -6.30 0.99
CA GLN A 87 -8.27 -7.39 1.14
C GLN A 87 -8.41 -7.76 2.61
N TRP A 88 -9.66 -7.91 3.07
CA TRP A 88 -9.95 -8.51 4.37
C TRP A 88 -9.94 -10.03 4.29
N LEU A 89 -9.25 -10.68 5.22
CA LEU A 89 -9.21 -12.14 5.39
C LEU A 89 -9.31 -12.52 6.86
N ASN A 90 -9.59 -13.81 7.13
CA ASN A 90 -9.60 -14.38 8.49
C ASN A 90 -8.21 -14.83 8.97
N GLY A 91 -7.16 -14.61 8.18
CA GLY A 91 -5.80 -15.01 8.48
C GLY A 91 -4.80 -14.47 7.49
N VAL A 92 -3.56 -14.93 7.59
CA VAL A 92 -2.45 -14.50 6.75
C VAL A 92 -2.38 -15.37 5.49
N PRO A 93 -2.54 -14.80 4.29
CA PRO A 93 -2.47 -15.57 3.04
C PRO A 93 -1.03 -15.97 2.72
N GLU A 94 -0.84 -17.11 2.08
CA GLU A 94 0.46 -17.57 1.60
C GLU A 94 0.64 -17.38 0.09
N SER A 95 -0.49 -17.33 -0.65
CA SER A 95 -0.51 -17.24 -2.10
C SER A 95 -1.61 -16.29 -2.59
N GLU A 96 -1.60 -16.02 -3.88
CA GLU A 96 -2.63 -15.19 -4.51
C GLU A 96 -4.00 -15.89 -4.53
N GLU A 97 -4.03 -17.21 -4.61
CA GLU A 97 -5.26 -18.00 -4.51
C GLU A 97 -5.96 -17.80 -3.17
N ASP A 98 -5.22 -17.59 -2.11
CA ASP A 98 -5.77 -17.33 -0.78
C ASP A 98 -6.57 -16.03 -0.71
N LEU A 99 -6.25 -15.03 -1.53
CA LEU A 99 -7.03 -13.81 -1.63
C LEU A 99 -8.48 -14.07 -2.07
N VAL A 100 -8.69 -15.15 -2.80
CA VAL A 100 -10.02 -15.56 -3.29
C VAL A 100 -10.64 -16.63 -2.37
N SER A 101 -9.88 -17.63 -1.94
CA SER A 101 -10.38 -18.83 -1.27
C SER A 101 -10.57 -18.68 0.24
N MET A 102 -9.77 -17.85 0.91
CA MET A 102 -9.88 -17.66 2.35
C MET A 102 -11.16 -16.91 2.74
N SER A 103 -11.67 -17.19 3.94
CA SER A 103 -12.80 -16.46 4.52
C SER A 103 -12.51 -14.96 4.61
N LYS A 104 -13.54 -14.16 4.35
CA LYS A 104 -13.48 -12.69 4.31
C LYS A 104 -13.81 -12.04 5.65
N ASP A 105 -13.72 -12.80 6.73
CA ASP A 105 -13.87 -12.24 8.08
C ASP A 105 -12.81 -11.14 8.28
N LYS A 106 -13.25 -10.01 8.83
CA LYS A 106 -12.41 -8.81 8.95
C LYS A 106 -11.44 -8.91 10.14
N GLU A 107 -10.60 -9.94 10.14
CA GLU A 107 -9.60 -10.14 11.20
C GLU A 107 -8.22 -9.61 10.80
N VAL A 108 -7.83 -9.81 9.54
CA VAL A 108 -6.53 -9.40 9.02
C VAL A 108 -6.71 -8.55 7.76
N ALA A 109 -6.11 -7.37 7.77
CA ALA A 109 -6.02 -6.53 6.59
C ALA A 109 -4.76 -6.88 5.80
N VAL A 110 -4.93 -7.21 4.53
CA VAL A 110 -3.85 -7.66 3.65
C VAL A 110 -3.63 -6.66 2.53
N PHE A 111 -2.48 -6.01 2.51
CA PHE A 111 -2.03 -5.22 1.36
C PHE A 111 -1.31 -6.14 0.38
N TYR A 112 -1.88 -6.37 -0.80
CA TYR A 112 -1.33 -7.33 -1.74
C TYR A 112 -0.70 -6.71 -2.98
N THR A 113 -0.89 -5.41 -3.20
CA THR A 113 -0.17 -4.63 -4.20
C THR A 113 -0.06 -3.18 -3.76
N ILE A 114 1.07 -2.55 -4.06
CA ILE A 114 1.31 -1.14 -3.78
C ILE A 114 2.18 -0.53 -4.87
N TRP A 115 1.88 0.69 -5.26
CA TRP A 115 2.71 1.48 -6.18
C TRP A 115 2.63 2.96 -5.85
N SER A 116 3.59 3.72 -6.35
CA SER A 116 3.77 5.12 -6.01
C SER A 116 4.08 5.95 -7.25
N TYR A 117 3.55 7.14 -7.29
CA TYR A 117 3.80 8.14 -8.33
C TYR A 117 4.78 9.23 -7.86
N ALA A 118 5.07 9.27 -6.57
CA ALA A 118 5.99 10.23 -5.96
C ALA A 118 6.91 9.56 -4.94
N PRO A 119 8.18 10.00 -4.81
CA PRO A 119 9.10 9.45 -3.83
C PRO A 119 8.55 9.52 -2.41
N GLY A 120 8.65 8.41 -1.66
CA GLY A 120 8.19 8.31 -0.27
C GLY A 120 6.67 8.21 -0.07
N ALA A 121 5.86 8.42 -1.11
CA ALA A 121 4.41 8.41 -0.99
C ALA A 121 3.85 7.02 -0.63
N GLY A 122 4.45 5.95 -1.11
CA GLY A 122 4.06 4.59 -0.76
C GLY A 122 4.22 4.28 0.72
N ALA A 123 5.30 4.73 1.34
CA ALA A 123 5.53 4.62 2.77
C ALA A 123 4.50 5.41 3.59
N THR A 124 4.23 6.64 3.18
CA THR A 124 3.21 7.50 3.81
C THR A 124 1.82 6.89 3.70
N LEU A 125 1.48 6.34 2.53
CA LEU A 125 0.20 5.64 2.32
C LEU A 125 0.03 4.47 3.30
N LEU A 126 1.02 3.58 3.40
CA LEU A 126 0.94 2.43 4.30
C LEU A 126 0.85 2.85 5.76
N GLN A 127 1.58 3.87 6.16
CA GLN A 127 1.51 4.40 7.52
C GLN A 127 0.11 4.95 7.84
N GLN A 128 -0.44 5.80 6.99
CA GLN A 128 -1.79 6.36 7.20
C GLN A 128 -2.86 5.27 7.16
N ALA A 129 -2.75 4.30 6.25
CA ALA A 129 -3.66 3.17 6.18
C ALA A 129 -3.60 2.31 7.45
N ALA A 130 -2.40 2.04 7.97
CA ALA A 130 -2.24 1.28 9.21
C ALA A 130 -2.81 2.02 10.43
N GLU A 131 -2.61 3.32 10.52
CA GLU A 131 -3.18 4.16 11.58
C GLU A 131 -4.72 4.17 11.51
N TRP A 132 -5.27 4.37 10.32
CA TRP A 132 -6.71 4.31 10.09
C TRP A 132 -7.29 2.94 10.49
N LEU A 133 -6.69 1.84 10.04
CA LEU A 133 -7.15 0.49 10.36
C LEU A 133 -7.18 0.24 11.88
N LYS A 134 -6.13 0.62 12.59
CA LYS A 134 -6.06 0.46 14.05
C LYS A 134 -7.06 1.33 14.80
N SER A 135 -7.40 2.51 14.27
CA SER A 135 -8.38 3.39 14.90
C SER A 135 -9.81 2.90 14.70
N GLU A 136 -10.15 2.43 13.51
CA GLU A 136 -11.52 2.07 13.13
C GLU A 136 -11.91 0.63 13.52
N TYR A 137 -10.96 -0.30 13.49
CA TYR A 137 -11.23 -1.73 13.68
C TYR A 137 -10.62 -2.25 14.99
N LYS A 138 -11.41 -2.28 16.06
CA LYS A 138 -10.94 -2.67 17.40
C LYS A 138 -10.57 -4.14 17.51
N ASP A 139 -11.20 -4.99 16.72
CA ASP A 139 -10.95 -6.43 16.67
C ASP A 139 -9.88 -6.83 15.66
N LEU A 140 -9.23 -5.85 15.04
CA LEU A 140 -8.14 -6.07 14.09
C LEU A 140 -7.02 -6.90 14.73
N ARG A 141 -6.73 -8.07 14.15
CA ARG A 141 -5.66 -8.97 14.59
C ARG A 141 -4.34 -8.64 13.90
N GLY A 142 -4.37 -8.24 12.63
CA GLY A 142 -3.13 -7.99 11.91
C GLY A 142 -3.27 -7.10 10.69
N ILE A 143 -2.15 -6.45 10.37
CA ILE A 143 -1.92 -5.73 9.12
C ILE A 143 -0.68 -6.36 8.49
N VAL A 144 -0.87 -7.07 7.40
CA VAL A 144 0.18 -7.80 6.71
C VAL A 144 0.17 -7.50 5.20
N THR A 145 1.24 -7.90 4.53
CA THR A 145 1.30 -7.85 3.08
C THR A 145 1.29 -9.24 2.48
N LEU A 146 0.96 -9.34 1.20
CA LEU A 146 1.27 -10.47 0.34
C LEU A 146 2.19 -9.97 -0.77
N SER A 147 3.49 -9.97 -0.53
CA SER A 147 4.48 -9.31 -1.39
C SER A 147 5.24 -10.32 -2.25
N PRO A 148 5.70 -9.93 -3.46
CA PRO A 148 6.59 -10.77 -4.24
C PRO A 148 7.95 -10.91 -3.54
N GLN A 149 8.64 -12.02 -3.79
CA GLN A 149 9.98 -12.29 -3.27
C GLN A 149 11.05 -11.53 -4.07
N THR A 150 11.02 -10.21 -4.00
CA THR A 150 12.00 -9.35 -4.67
C THR A 150 12.85 -8.57 -3.67
N PRO A 151 14.13 -8.29 -3.99
CA PRO A 151 14.98 -7.45 -3.15
C PRO A 151 14.38 -6.05 -2.92
N MET A 152 13.69 -5.51 -3.89
CA MET A 152 13.05 -4.20 -3.82
C MET A 152 11.91 -4.19 -2.79
N ALA A 153 10.99 -5.15 -2.86
CA ALA A 153 9.90 -5.28 -1.89
C ALA A 153 10.44 -5.48 -0.48
N ARG A 154 11.47 -6.33 -0.32
CA ARG A 154 12.11 -6.58 0.97
C ARG A 154 12.69 -5.31 1.58
N ARG A 155 13.49 -4.56 0.82
CA ARG A 155 14.05 -3.29 1.30
C ARG A 155 12.98 -2.28 1.66
N PHE A 156 11.96 -2.13 0.81
CA PHE A 156 10.87 -1.19 1.04
C PHE A 156 10.15 -1.49 2.36
N HIS A 157 9.69 -2.71 2.58
CA HIS A 157 8.93 -3.06 3.77
C HIS A 157 9.76 -3.00 5.05
N LEU A 158 10.99 -3.53 5.05
CA LEU A 158 11.85 -3.51 6.23
C LEU A 158 12.28 -2.08 6.58
N LYS A 159 12.59 -1.24 5.60
CA LYS A 159 12.92 0.18 5.83
C LYS A 159 11.75 0.95 6.44
N ASN A 160 10.52 0.56 6.14
CA ASN A 160 9.32 1.21 6.65
C ASN A 160 8.76 0.57 7.93
N GLY A 161 9.58 -0.19 8.64
CA GLY A 161 9.28 -0.67 9.99
C GLY A 161 8.52 -2.00 10.04
N ALA A 162 8.29 -2.66 8.92
CA ALA A 162 7.71 -3.99 8.90
C ALA A 162 8.71 -5.06 9.36
N LYS A 163 8.20 -6.19 9.83
CA LYS A 163 8.95 -7.41 10.11
C LYS A 163 8.56 -8.48 9.11
N ILE A 164 9.46 -9.42 8.83
CA ILE A 164 9.10 -10.62 8.09
C ILE A 164 8.30 -11.51 9.02
N ARG A 165 7.03 -11.77 8.66
CA ARG A 165 6.20 -12.72 9.37
C ARG A 165 6.39 -14.14 8.85
N LYS A 166 6.38 -14.30 7.52
CA LYS A 166 6.54 -15.60 6.87
C LYS A 166 7.11 -15.46 5.47
N GLU A 167 8.03 -16.34 5.15
CA GLU A 167 8.48 -16.56 3.77
C GLU A 167 7.75 -17.79 3.22
N ASN A 168 6.97 -17.61 2.17
CA ASN A 168 6.21 -18.65 1.51
C ASN A 168 6.97 -19.16 0.28
N SER A 169 6.40 -20.05 -0.51
CA SER A 169 7.08 -20.59 -1.72
C SER A 169 7.36 -19.52 -2.78
N SER A 170 6.48 -18.54 -2.96
CA SER A 170 6.60 -17.48 -3.98
C SER A 170 6.33 -16.07 -3.45
N THR A 171 5.92 -15.93 -2.20
CA THR A 171 5.57 -14.66 -1.57
C THR A 171 6.24 -14.49 -0.21
N ILE A 172 6.22 -13.26 0.28
CA ILE A 172 6.62 -12.93 1.66
C ILE A 172 5.51 -12.12 2.30
N ASN A 173 5.14 -12.47 3.53
CA ASN A 173 4.30 -11.64 4.37
C ASN A 173 5.16 -10.75 5.24
N TYR A 174 5.05 -9.44 5.05
CA TYR A 174 5.60 -8.43 5.95
C TYR A 174 4.49 -7.99 6.89
N GLU A 175 4.83 -7.87 8.18
CA GLU A 175 3.93 -7.53 9.25
C GLU A 175 4.18 -6.09 9.70
N TYR A 176 3.16 -5.25 9.60
CA TYR A 176 3.16 -3.90 10.17
C TYR A 176 2.52 -3.84 11.55
N TYR A 177 1.63 -4.76 11.81
CA TYR A 177 0.96 -4.93 13.09
C TYR A 177 0.40 -6.35 13.21
N PHE A 178 0.52 -6.95 14.38
CA PHE A 178 -0.14 -8.22 14.70
C PHE A 178 -0.33 -8.37 16.20
N LYS A 179 -1.54 -8.78 16.62
CA LYS A 179 -1.82 -9.22 17.99
C LYS A 179 -1.51 -10.70 18.08
N GLU A 180 -0.70 -11.07 19.03
CA GLU A 180 -0.50 -12.47 19.41
C GLU A 180 -1.68 -13.02 20.20
#